data_1ee837959ca77e49159865823f7b016e
#
_entry.id   1ee837959ca77e49159865823f7b016e
#
_cell.length_a   1.000
_cell.length_b   1.000
_cell.length_c   1.000
_cell.angle_alpha   90.00
_cell.angle_beta   90.00
_cell.angle_gamma   90.00
#
_symmetry.space_group_name_H-M   'P 1'
#
loop_
_entity.id
_entity.type
_entity.pdbx_description
1 polymer ?
#
loop_
_entity_poly.entity_id
_entity_poly.type
_entity_poly.pdbx_seq_one_letter_code
_entity_poly.pdbx_strand_id
1 'polypeptide(L)'
;MRAGPQNPGRRPLCRAAAAALLAAAGWTGAAWSAPITFNTALPVAKGEFVFREQFVLDQSGDDPGGADRDRTAWAAVSVLGYGVNGDLALFGVVPYVDRSLDMTVGGARRSRGAAGLGDVALFGRYTVFKDNFRGGNFRVAPFAGLELPTGDDDESDAFGRLPASVQPGSGSWDPFGGVVLTYQTLDFQIDAQASYRANTEANGFEFGDVARLDASFQYRLWPRDLGGGVPGFLYGIVEANLVYRDENRTGGRDDPDSGGTTLFLVPGLQYVTKRWIAEAAVQLPTVQDLNGTALEKDYVARAGFRVNF
;
A
#
# COMPACT_ATOMS: atom_id res chain seq x y z
N MET A 1 -8.26 58.20 4.10
CA MET A 1 -7.97 56.96 4.83
C MET A 1 -8.68 55.81 4.10
N ARG A 2 -7.92 55.01 3.35
CA ARG A 2 -8.44 53.81 2.64
C ARG A 2 -7.91 52.58 3.38
N ALA A 3 -8.82 51.78 3.89
CA ALA A 3 -8.52 50.50 4.49
C ALA A 3 -8.20 49.46 3.37
N GLY A 4 -7.06 48.79 3.47
CA GLY A 4 -6.66 47.70 2.57
C GLY A 4 -7.35 46.39 2.93
N PRO A 5 -7.44 45.43 1.97
CA PRO A 5 -8.12 44.16 2.17
C PRO A 5 -7.30 43.25 3.08
N GLN A 6 -7.98 42.70 4.08
CA GLN A 6 -7.43 41.68 4.97
C GLN A 6 -7.45 40.33 4.24
N ASN A 7 -6.30 39.68 4.25
CA ASN A 7 -6.08 38.35 3.72
C ASN A 7 -6.67 37.29 4.70
N PRO A 8 -7.59 36.40 4.31
CA PRO A 8 -8.11 35.38 5.21
C PRO A 8 -7.11 34.24 5.37
N GLY A 9 -6.74 34.06 6.58
CA GLY A 9 -5.93 33.13 7.30
C GLY A 9 -5.59 31.79 6.67
N ARG A 10 -4.29 31.55 6.67
CA ARG A 10 -3.71 30.22 6.64
C ARG A 10 -4.26 29.41 7.83
N ARG A 11 -5.03 28.38 7.55
CA ARG A 11 -5.42 27.39 8.55
C ARG A 11 -4.20 26.58 8.97
N PRO A 12 -3.95 26.39 10.26
CA PRO A 12 -2.87 25.52 10.73
C PRO A 12 -3.30 24.05 10.51
N LEU A 13 -2.75 23.42 9.49
CA LEU A 13 -2.77 21.98 9.32
C LEU A 13 -1.84 21.32 10.34
N CYS A 14 -2.28 20.19 10.88
CA CYS A 14 -1.49 19.19 11.63
C CYS A 14 -1.14 19.49 13.08
N ARG A 15 -2.13 19.40 13.97
CA ARG A 15 -1.89 19.02 15.38
C ARG A 15 -3.00 18.14 15.91
N ALA A 16 -3.17 16.94 15.38
CA ALA A 16 -4.07 15.93 15.96
C ALA A 16 -3.77 14.50 15.49
N ALA A 17 -2.54 14.07 15.41
CA ALA A 17 -2.23 12.66 15.10
C ALA A 17 -1.03 12.12 15.89
N ALA A 18 -0.78 12.58 17.09
CA ALA A 18 0.38 12.10 17.86
C ALA A 18 0.11 11.98 19.37
N ALA A 19 -1.03 11.44 19.77
CA ALA A 19 -1.27 11.21 21.19
C ALA A 19 -2.24 10.07 21.50
N ALA A 20 -1.95 8.86 21.04
CA ALA A 20 -2.62 7.67 21.58
C ALA A 20 -1.79 6.42 21.26
N LEU A 21 -0.67 6.21 21.94
CA LEU A 21 0.00 4.89 21.93
C LEU A 21 1.17 4.89 22.92
N LEU A 22 0.89 4.81 24.21
CA LEU A 22 1.88 4.37 25.21
C LEU A 22 1.17 3.87 26.47
N ALA A 23 0.51 2.73 26.37
CA ALA A 23 0.15 1.91 27.52
C ALA A 23 0.00 0.45 27.09
N ALA A 24 1.10 -0.23 26.81
CA ALA A 24 1.12 -1.68 26.67
C ALA A 24 2.29 -2.24 27.44
N ALA A 25 2.10 -2.40 28.73
CA ALA A 25 2.98 -3.23 29.55
C ALA A 25 2.60 -4.71 29.33
N GLY A 26 3.56 -5.53 28.93
CA GLY A 26 3.51 -6.97 29.17
C GLY A 26 3.14 -7.90 28.03
N TRP A 27 3.43 -7.60 26.76
CA TRP A 27 3.15 -8.50 25.63
C TRP A 27 4.46 -8.99 24.98
N THR A 28 4.53 -10.28 24.69
CA THR A 28 5.75 -11.00 24.28
C THR A 28 5.81 -11.37 22.79
N GLY A 29 4.99 -10.75 21.94
CA GLY A 29 5.02 -10.99 20.51
C GLY A 29 6.36 -10.56 19.89
N ALA A 30 7.04 -11.47 19.18
CA ALA A 30 8.26 -11.15 18.45
C ALA A 30 7.91 -10.54 17.10
N ALA A 31 8.50 -9.37 16.79
CA ALA A 31 8.44 -8.82 15.45
C ALA A 31 9.42 -9.56 14.52
N TRP A 32 8.98 -9.87 13.32
CA TRP A 32 9.78 -10.54 12.29
C TRP A 32 9.87 -9.65 11.06
N SER A 33 10.97 -9.75 10.31
CA SER A 33 11.06 -9.15 8.98
C SER A 33 9.87 -9.58 8.12
N ALA A 34 9.42 -8.72 7.23
CA ALA A 34 8.34 -9.03 6.30
C ALA A 34 8.45 -8.12 5.07
N PRO A 35 7.84 -8.47 3.94
CA PRO A 35 7.77 -7.61 2.78
C PRO A 35 7.21 -6.21 3.10
N ILE A 36 7.71 -5.20 2.40
CA ILE A 36 7.25 -3.81 2.57
C ILE A 36 6.01 -3.55 1.70
N THR A 37 5.94 -4.16 0.51
CA THR A 37 4.90 -3.87 -0.49
C THR A 37 3.76 -4.89 -0.55
N PHE A 38 3.88 -6.06 0.09
CA PHE A 38 2.87 -7.12 0.09
C PHE A 38 2.82 -7.90 1.41
N ASN A 39 2.02 -8.97 1.49
CA ASN A 39 1.84 -9.75 2.70
C ASN A 39 3.00 -10.73 2.96
N THR A 40 3.03 -11.28 4.18
CA THR A 40 3.85 -12.45 4.57
C THR A 40 2.92 -13.57 5.04
N ALA A 41 3.35 -14.84 4.95
CA ALA A 41 2.61 -15.96 5.52
C ALA A 41 2.86 -16.16 7.03
N LEU A 42 3.67 -15.30 7.65
CA LEU A 42 3.94 -15.38 9.09
C LEU A 42 2.67 -15.05 9.89
N PRO A 43 2.30 -15.85 10.88
CA PRO A 43 1.07 -15.66 11.64
C PRO A 43 1.15 -14.43 12.55
N VAL A 44 -0.01 -13.87 12.89
CA VAL A 44 -0.19 -13.06 14.10
C VAL A 44 -0.49 -14.03 15.24
N ALA A 45 0.19 -13.89 16.36
CA ALA A 45 -0.01 -14.82 17.48
C ALA A 45 -1.44 -14.73 18.02
N LYS A 46 -1.96 -15.84 18.55
CA LYS A 46 -3.32 -15.91 19.07
C LYS A 46 -3.56 -14.87 20.17
N GLY A 47 -4.57 -14.03 19.98
CA GLY A 47 -4.98 -12.98 20.90
C GLY A 47 -4.10 -11.73 20.84
N GLU A 48 -3.10 -11.68 19.97
CA GLU A 48 -2.24 -10.51 19.77
C GLU A 48 -2.71 -9.67 18.60
N PHE A 49 -2.30 -8.42 18.62
CA PHE A 49 -2.52 -7.46 17.55
C PHE A 49 -1.21 -7.08 16.86
N VAL A 50 -1.31 -6.73 15.61
CA VAL A 50 -0.29 -6.03 14.85
C VAL A 50 -0.89 -4.74 14.30
N PHE A 51 -0.23 -3.64 14.57
CA PHE A 51 -0.54 -2.35 13.94
C PHE A 51 0.61 -1.96 13.01
N ARG A 52 0.27 -1.57 11.79
CA ARG A 52 1.22 -1.03 10.81
C ARG A 52 0.69 0.29 10.29
N GLU A 53 1.55 1.28 10.26
CA GLU A 53 1.32 2.55 9.58
C GLU A 53 2.31 2.70 8.45
N GLN A 54 1.85 3.05 7.25
CA GLN A 54 2.70 3.24 6.10
C GLN A 54 2.34 4.53 5.38
N PHE A 55 3.33 5.40 5.18
CA PHE A 55 3.25 6.59 4.35
C PHE A 55 3.74 6.24 2.95
N VAL A 56 2.94 6.60 1.96
CA VAL A 56 3.18 6.31 0.54
C VAL A 56 3.14 7.59 -0.24
N LEU A 57 4.13 7.82 -1.09
CA LEU A 57 4.13 8.84 -2.14
C LEU A 57 4.20 8.13 -3.48
N ASP A 58 3.19 8.30 -4.31
CA ASP A 58 3.08 7.74 -5.67
C ASP A 58 3.15 8.90 -6.66
N GLN A 59 4.18 8.91 -7.49
CA GLN A 59 4.41 9.91 -8.53
C GLN A 59 4.28 9.26 -9.90
N SER A 60 3.56 9.93 -10.81
CA SER A 60 3.41 9.54 -12.20
C SER A 60 3.49 10.79 -13.07
N GLY A 61 4.32 10.74 -14.09
CA GLY A 61 4.55 11.79 -15.08
C GLY A 61 4.77 11.14 -16.43
N ASP A 62 5.65 11.71 -17.26
CA ASP A 62 6.00 11.18 -18.61
C ASP A 62 4.75 10.81 -19.43
N ASP A 63 3.87 11.83 -19.64
CA ASP A 63 2.57 11.65 -20.29
C ASP A 63 2.69 11.46 -21.81
N PRO A 64 2.46 10.25 -22.35
CA PRO A 64 2.48 10.04 -23.81
C PRO A 64 1.27 10.66 -24.51
N GLY A 65 0.21 11.06 -23.77
CA GLY A 65 -1.02 11.61 -24.34
C GLY A 65 -0.98 13.08 -24.72
N GLY A 66 0.14 13.79 -24.46
CA GLY A 66 0.33 15.19 -24.85
C GLY A 66 -0.50 16.20 -24.06
N ALA A 67 -1.21 15.79 -23.02
CA ALA A 67 -1.90 16.69 -22.09
C ALA A 67 -1.01 17.13 -20.93
N ASP A 68 0.26 16.70 -20.92
CA ASP A 68 1.25 17.03 -19.91
C ASP A 68 0.72 16.71 -18.50
N ARG A 69 0.23 15.47 -18.34
CA ARG A 69 -0.39 14.99 -17.10
C ARG A 69 0.68 14.62 -16.09
N ASP A 70 0.58 15.17 -14.88
CA ASP A 70 1.31 14.76 -13.70
C ASP A 70 0.33 14.35 -12.61
N ARG A 71 0.51 13.20 -12.01
CA ARG A 71 -0.29 12.73 -10.90
C ARG A 71 0.59 12.50 -9.68
N THR A 72 0.24 13.17 -8.60
CA THR A 72 0.83 12.96 -7.29
C THR A 72 -0.23 12.41 -6.34
N ALA A 73 0.11 11.33 -5.63
CA ALA A 73 -0.76 10.79 -4.59
C ALA A 73 0.02 10.51 -3.31
N TRP A 74 -0.45 11.09 -2.21
CA TRP A 74 -0.01 10.76 -0.87
C TRP A 74 -1.02 9.85 -0.20
N ALA A 75 -0.55 8.88 0.58
CA ALA A 75 -1.42 8.07 1.40
C ALA A 75 -0.78 7.78 2.76
N ALA A 76 -1.61 7.79 3.81
CA ALA A 76 -1.32 7.19 5.10
C ALA A 76 -2.20 5.95 5.23
N VAL A 77 -1.59 4.78 5.32
CA VAL A 77 -2.30 3.49 5.31
C VAL A 77 -2.12 2.82 6.67
N SER A 78 -3.20 2.83 7.45
CA SER A 78 -3.26 2.16 8.75
C SER A 78 -3.78 0.74 8.59
N VAL A 79 -3.05 -0.23 9.10
CA VAL A 79 -3.43 -1.65 9.10
C VAL A 79 -3.50 -2.16 10.53
N LEU A 80 -4.63 -2.74 10.92
CA LEU A 80 -4.77 -3.46 12.17
C LEU A 80 -5.03 -4.93 11.87
N GLY A 81 -4.18 -5.81 12.41
CA GLY A 81 -4.31 -7.25 12.32
C GLY A 81 -4.57 -7.87 13.70
N TYR A 82 -5.40 -8.91 13.76
CA TYR A 82 -5.71 -9.68 14.97
C TYR A 82 -5.54 -11.18 14.73
N GLY A 83 -4.77 -11.83 15.58
CA GLY A 83 -4.61 -13.28 15.59
C GLY A 83 -5.77 -13.98 16.28
N VAL A 84 -6.68 -14.56 15.51
CA VAL A 84 -7.84 -15.32 16.06
C VAL A 84 -7.35 -16.63 16.69
N ASN A 85 -6.43 -17.29 16.00
CA ASN A 85 -5.74 -18.50 16.48
C ASN A 85 -4.36 -18.59 15.85
N GLY A 86 -3.65 -19.71 16.03
CA GLY A 86 -2.29 -19.89 15.49
C GLY A 86 -2.20 -19.91 13.96
N ASP A 87 -3.32 -19.99 13.25
CA ASP A 87 -3.36 -20.13 11.79
C ASP A 87 -4.21 -19.05 11.10
N LEU A 88 -5.22 -18.49 11.78
CA LEU A 88 -6.12 -17.47 11.23
C LEU A 88 -5.81 -16.08 11.82
N ALA A 89 -5.60 -15.12 10.95
CA ALA A 89 -5.54 -13.70 11.29
C ALA A 89 -6.53 -12.90 10.45
N LEU A 90 -7.15 -11.89 11.05
CA LEU A 90 -8.06 -10.95 10.40
C LEU A 90 -7.40 -9.58 10.36
N PHE A 91 -7.63 -8.83 9.28
CA PHE A 91 -7.02 -7.53 9.05
C PHE A 91 -8.05 -6.51 8.59
N GLY A 92 -7.91 -5.30 9.10
CA GLY A 92 -8.58 -4.11 8.59
C GLY A 92 -7.55 -3.12 8.08
N VAL A 93 -7.82 -2.51 6.93
CA VAL A 93 -6.97 -1.51 6.29
C VAL A 93 -7.78 -0.24 6.12
N VAL A 94 -7.28 0.88 6.60
CA VAL A 94 -7.92 2.20 6.50
C VAL A 94 -6.93 3.16 5.88
N PRO A 95 -7.10 3.56 4.62
CA PRO A 95 -6.26 4.56 3.97
C PRO A 95 -6.84 5.96 4.15
N TYR A 96 -5.98 6.94 4.40
CA TYR A 96 -6.23 8.35 4.13
C TYR A 96 -5.40 8.76 2.94
N VAL A 97 -6.01 9.38 1.95
CA VAL A 97 -5.36 9.72 0.67
C VAL A 97 -5.49 11.20 0.36
N ASP A 98 -4.49 11.74 -0.33
CA ASP A 98 -4.49 13.06 -0.97
C ASP A 98 -3.96 12.86 -2.38
N ARG A 99 -4.80 13.08 -3.37
CA ARG A 99 -4.50 12.81 -4.78
C ARG A 99 -4.69 14.07 -5.59
N SER A 100 -3.74 14.38 -6.46
CA SER A 100 -3.82 15.49 -7.41
C SER A 100 -3.41 15.05 -8.80
N LEU A 101 -4.05 15.66 -9.79
CA LEU A 101 -3.74 15.52 -11.21
C LEU A 101 -3.60 16.92 -11.80
N ASP A 102 -2.40 17.20 -12.26
CA ASP A 102 -2.09 18.39 -13.05
C ASP A 102 -2.14 18.04 -14.53
N MET A 103 -2.79 18.89 -15.34
CA MET A 103 -2.89 18.69 -16.78
C MET A 103 -3.02 20.01 -17.51
N THR A 104 -2.64 20.03 -18.79
CA THR A 104 -2.83 21.17 -19.67
C THR A 104 -4.09 21.01 -20.50
N VAL A 105 -5.06 21.93 -20.31
CA VAL A 105 -6.32 21.96 -21.04
C VAL A 105 -6.52 23.33 -21.68
N GLY A 106 -6.62 23.37 -23.01
CA GLY A 106 -6.78 24.61 -23.76
C GLY A 106 -5.60 25.59 -23.60
N GLY A 107 -4.39 25.07 -23.41
CA GLY A 107 -3.15 25.85 -23.20
C GLY A 107 -2.98 26.39 -21.77
N ALA A 108 -3.84 26.05 -20.83
CA ALA A 108 -3.71 26.43 -19.42
C ALA A 108 -3.46 25.21 -18.54
N ARG A 109 -2.47 25.29 -17.64
CA ARG A 109 -2.22 24.27 -16.62
C ARG A 109 -3.35 24.30 -15.60
N ARG A 110 -3.89 23.14 -15.26
CA ARG A 110 -4.96 22.97 -14.27
C ARG A 110 -4.57 21.87 -13.31
N SER A 111 -4.82 22.12 -12.02
CA SER A 111 -4.66 21.15 -10.95
C SER A 111 -6.04 20.76 -10.43
N ARG A 112 -6.31 19.47 -10.35
CA ARG A 112 -7.54 18.90 -9.82
C ARG A 112 -7.21 17.80 -8.82
N GLY A 113 -7.87 17.78 -7.66
CA GLY A 113 -7.56 16.77 -6.66
C GLY A 113 -8.49 16.84 -5.47
N ALA A 114 -8.47 15.78 -4.68
CA ALA A 114 -9.19 15.66 -3.42
C ALA A 114 -8.38 14.89 -2.39
N ALA A 115 -8.72 15.11 -1.12
CA ALA A 115 -8.13 14.41 0.01
C ALA A 115 -9.25 13.95 0.96
N GLY A 116 -9.14 12.72 1.45
CA GLY A 116 -10.14 12.15 2.35
C GLY A 116 -9.79 10.73 2.77
N LEU A 117 -10.69 10.10 3.51
CA LEU A 117 -10.60 8.66 3.75
C LEU A 117 -10.86 7.93 2.42
N GLY A 118 -10.04 6.93 2.15
CA GLY A 118 -10.27 6.03 1.03
C GLY A 118 -11.12 4.82 1.45
N ASP A 119 -11.21 3.84 0.57
CA ASP A 119 -11.99 2.65 0.80
C ASP A 119 -11.33 1.73 1.81
N VAL A 120 -12.10 1.30 2.80
CA VAL A 120 -11.66 0.38 3.85
C VAL A 120 -11.63 -1.04 3.28
N ALA A 121 -10.53 -1.76 3.51
CA ALA A 121 -10.46 -3.16 3.14
C ALA A 121 -10.45 -4.06 4.38
N LEU A 122 -11.18 -5.18 4.31
CA LEU A 122 -11.21 -6.23 5.33
C LEU A 122 -10.79 -7.54 4.69
N PHE A 123 -9.87 -8.27 5.32
CA PHE A 123 -9.48 -9.59 4.81
C PHE A 123 -9.08 -10.57 5.92
N GLY A 124 -9.20 -11.85 5.60
CA GLY A 124 -8.69 -12.94 6.41
C GLY A 124 -7.54 -13.64 5.73
N ARG A 125 -6.54 -14.07 6.50
CA ARG A 125 -5.43 -14.90 6.04
C ARG A 125 -5.34 -16.14 6.90
N TYR A 126 -5.29 -17.32 6.26
CA TYR A 126 -5.26 -18.60 6.93
C TYR A 126 -4.05 -19.42 6.53
N THR A 127 -3.23 -19.84 7.49
CA THR A 127 -2.06 -20.68 7.24
C THR A 127 -2.53 -22.13 7.00
N VAL A 128 -2.47 -22.59 5.74
CA VAL A 128 -2.89 -23.94 5.35
C VAL A 128 -1.75 -24.96 5.43
N PHE A 129 -0.50 -24.48 5.37
CA PHE A 129 0.68 -25.34 5.47
C PHE A 129 1.75 -24.65 6.31
N LYS A 130 2.37 -25.39 7.21
CA LYS A 130 3.49 -24.97 8.04
C LYS A 130 4.45 -26.13 8.25
N ASP A 131 5.71 -25.88 7.93
CA ASP A 131 6.82 -26.77 8.22
C ASP A 131 7.87 -25.99 9.03
N ASN A 132 8.17 -26.49 10.23
CA ASN A 132 9.17 -25.91 11.10
C ASN A 132 10.37 -26.86 11.14
N PHE A 133 11.49 -26.42 10.61
CA PHE A 133 12.72 -27.18 10.58
C PHE A 133 13.81 -26.51 11.44
N ARG A 134 14.92 -27.20 11.67
CA ARG A 134 16.01 -26.62 12.46
C ARG A 134 16.60 -25.38 11.77
N GLY A 135 16.39 -24.22 12.38
CA GLY A 135 16.91 -22.93 11.90
C GLY A 135 15.98 -22.16 10.99
N GLY A 136 14.74 -22.62 10.76
CA GLY A 136 13.79 -21.89 9.93
C GLY A 136 12.37 -22.45 9.92
N ASN A 137 11.56 -21.88 9.06
CA ASN A 137 10.20 -22.33 8.80
C ASN A 137 9.81 -22.05 7.35
N PHE A 138 8.84 -22.83 6.86
CA PHE A 138 8.14 -22.58 5.60
C PHE A 138 6.65 -22.56 5.84
N ARG A 139 5.96 -21.60 5.24
CA ARG A 139 4.53 -21.39 5.41
C ARG A 139 3.86 -21.05 4.09
N VAL A 140 2.59 -21.48 3.97
CA VAL A 140 1.69 -21.16 2.87
C VAL A 140 0.40 -20.63 3.47
N ALA A 141 -0.03 -19.44 3.06
CA ALA A 141 -1.24 -18.83 3.58
C ALA A 141 -2.05 -18.16 2.47
N PRO A 142 -3.17 -18.76 2.03
CA PRO A 142 -4.18 -18.06 1.26
C PRO A 142 -4.81 -16.93 2.09
N PHE A 143 -5.26 -15.90 1.38
CA PHE A 143 -6.03 -14.81 1.93
C PHE A 143 -7.15 -14.39 0.98
N ALA A 144 -8.22 -13.87 1.53
CA ALA A 144 -9.31 -13.27 0.77
C ALA A 144 -9.95 -12.15 1.56
N GLY A 145 -10.49 -11.17 0.84
CA GLY A 145 -11.06 -9.99 1.43
C GLY A 145 -11.94 -9.21 0.47
N LEU A 146 -12.39 -8.06 0.97
CA LEU A 146 -13.28 -7.14 0.27
C LEU A 146 -12.88 -5.71 0.59
N GLU A 147 -12.72 -4.89 -0.43
CA GLU A 147 -12.64 -3.44 -0.32
C GLU A 147 -14.07 -2.89 -0.34
N LEU A 148 -14.36 -1.98 0.59
CA LEU A 148 -15.70 -1.45 0.84
C LEU A 148 -15.78 -0.01 0.34
N PRO A 149 -16.88 0.43 -0.29
CA PRO A 149 -17.05 1.79 -0.78
C PRO A 149 -17.30 2.78 0.37
N THR A 150 -16.28 3.05 1.15
CA THR A 150 -16.35 3.91 2.34
C THR A 150 -15.69 5.27 2.16
N GLY A 151 -14.88 5.43 1.11
CA GLY A 151 -14.27 6.69 0.73
C GLY A 151 -15.21 7.53 -0.12
N ASP A 152 -15.00 8.86 -0.10
CA ASP A 152 -15.77 9.78 -0.94
C ASP A 152 -15.39 9.57 -2.41
N ASP A 153 -16.41 9.36 -3.25
CA ASP A 153 -16.28 9.05 -4.68
C ASP A 153 -16.99 10.04 -5.60
N ASP A 154 -17.60 11.11 -5.05
CA ASP A 154 -18.38 12.12 -5.79
C ASP A 154 -17.83 13.55 -5.64
N GLU A 155 -16.60 13.69 -5.19
CA GLU A 155 -15.92 14.96 -5.04
C GLU A 155 -15.88 15.74 -6.37
N SER A 156 -16.08 17.06 -6.26
CA SER A 156 -16.20 17.97 -7.40
C SER A 156 -15.44 19.27 -7.14
N ASP A 157 -15.00 19.92 -8.23
CA ASP A 157 -14.40 21.25 -8.20
C ASP A 157 -15.14 22.22 -9.13
N ALA A 158 -14.55 23.39 -9.41
CA ALA A 158 -15.11 24.39 -10.30
C ALA A 158 -15.32 23.90 -11.75
N PHE A 159 -14.72 22.77 -12.14
CA PHE A 159 -14.80 22.15 -13.45
C PHE A 159 -15.72 20.93 -13.48
N GLY A 160 -16.45 20.66 -12.40
CA GLY A 160 -17.36 19.55 -12.24
C GLY A 160 -16.78 18.38 -11.45
N ARG A 161 -17.38 17.19 -11.56
CA ARG A 161 -16.92 15.99 -10.85
C ARG A 161 -15.47 15.68 -11.19
N LEU A 162 -14.69 15.33 -10.18
CA LEU A 162 -13.30 14.93 -10.34
C LEU A 162 -13.20 13.59 -11.09
N PRO A 163 -12.12 13.36 -11.87
CA PRO A 163 -11.83 12.05 -12.44
C PRO A 163 -11.72 10.98 -11.36
N ALA A 164 -12.14 9.74 -11.65
CA ALA A 164 -12.06 8.62 -10.71
C ALA A 164 -10.64 8.41 -10.14
N SER A 165 -9.60 8.68 -10.92
CA SER A 165 -8.20 8.52 -10.52
C SER A 165 -7.73 9.44 -9.38
N VAL A 166 -8.49 10.51 -9.08
CA VAL A 166 -8.20 11.46 -7.99
C VAL A 166 -9.29 11.52 -6.93
N GLN A 167 -10.37 10.75 -7.06
CA GLN A 167 -11.34 10.56 -6.00
C GLN A 167 -10.70 9.81 -4.82
N PRO A 168 -11.03 10.12 -3.55
CA PRO A 168 -10.56 9.37 -2.39
C PRO A 168 -10.99 7.91 -2.40
N GLY A 169 -12.24 7.61 -2.75
CA GLY A 169 -12.81 6.27 -2.87
C GLY A 169 -13.13 5.87 -4.31
N SER A 170 -13.47 4.60 -4.51
CA SER A 170 -13.93 4.04 -5.78
C SER A 170 -15.45 4.01 -5.91
N GLY A 171 -16.16 3.96 -4.78
CA GLY A 171 -17.60 3.73 -4.71
C GLY A 171 -18.01 2.28 -4.95
N SER A 172 -17.07 1.37 -5.20
CA SER A 172 -17.31 -0.03 -5.60
C SER A 172 -16.98 -1.02 -4.48
N TRP A 173 -17.54 -2.23 -4.60
CA TRP A 173 -17.24 -3.38 -3.74
C TRP A 173 -16.25 -4.30 -4.46
N ASP A 174 -14.98 -4.28 -4.09
CA ASP A 174 -13.94 -4.93 -4.86
C ASP A 174 -13.40 -6.16 -4.10
N PRO A 175 -13.85 -7.39 -4.42
CA PRO A 175 -13.32 -8.60 -3.84
C PRO A 175 -11.89 -8.84 -4.31
N PHE A 176 -11.05 -9.30 -3.39
CA PHE A 176 -9.67 -9.67 -3.68
C PHE A 176 -9.24 -10.91 -2.94
N GLY A 177 -8.21 -11.57 -3.46
CA GLY A 177 -7.64 -12.73 -2.80
C GLY A 177 -6.32 -13.13 -3.41
N GLY A 178 -5.70 -14.12 -2.78
CA GLY A 178 -4.40 -14.60 -3.23
C GLY A 178 -3.82 -15.65 -2.31
N VAL A 179 -2.56 -15.96 -2.56
CA VAL A 179 -1.76 -16.85 -1.73
C VAL A 179 -0.39 -16.24 -1.50
N VAL A 180 0.10 -16.33 -0.28
CA VAL A 180 1.44 -15.92 0.10
C VAL A 180 2.23 -17.11 0.64
N LEU A 181 3.51 -17.17 0.27
CA LEU A 181 4.50 -18.13 0.71
C LEU A 181 5.56 -17.38 1.48
N THR A 182 6.05 -17.97 2.57
CA THR A 182 7.18 -17.44 3.34
C THR A 182 8.14 -18.57 3.68
N TYR A 183 9.39 -18.44 3.26
CA TYR A 183 10.51 -19.24 3.73
C TYR A 183 11.43 -18.37 4.57
N GLN A 184 11.58 -18.69 5.83
CA GLN A 184 12.31 -17.88 6.78
C GLN A 184 13.41 -18.69 7.45
N THR A 185 14.60 -18.10 7.51
CA THR A 185 15.72 -18.57 8.33
C THR A 185 16.17 -17.44 9.27
N LEU A 186 17.21 -17.70 10.05
CA LEU A 186 17.78 -16.69 10.93
C LEU A 186 18.49 -15.56 10.15
N ASP A 187 19.04 -15.88 8.98
CA ASP A 187 19.87 -14.95 8.20
C ASP A 187 19.11 -14.27 7.07
N PHE A 188 18.12 -14.94 6.50
CA PHE A 188 17.35 -14.40 5.39
C PHE A 188 15.90 -14.90 5.39
N GLN A 189 15.07 -14.16 4.70
CA GLN A 189 13.69 -14.52 4.44
C GLN A 189 13.38 -14.30 2.95
N ILE A 190 12.59 -15.22 2.40
CA ILE A 190 12.03 -15.11 1.06
C ILE A 190 10.51 -15.16 1.18
N ASP A 191 9.83 -14.21 0.58
CA ASP A 191 8.38 -14.22 0.43
C ASP A 191 8.01 -14.18 -1.05
N ALA A 192 6.90 -14.82 -1.40
CA ALA A 192 6.30 -14.72 -2.73
C ALA A 192 4.78 -14.66 -2.58
N GLN A 193 4.13 -13.88 -3.42
CA GLN A 193 2.67 -13.72 -3.42
C GLN A 193 2.14 -13.70 -4.84
N ALA A 194 1.01 -14.38 -5.05
CA ALA A 194 0.15 -14.19 -6.20
C ALA A 194 -1.21 -13.70 -5.71
N SER A 195 -1.75 -12.65 -6.31
CA SER A 195 -3.03 -12.07 -5.91
C SER A 195 -3.80 -11.51 -7.09
N TYR A 196 -5.12 -11.44 -6.91
CA TYR A 196 -6.05 -10.87 -7.86
C TYR A 196 -7.10 -10.05 -7.13
N ARG A 197 -7.46 -8.89 -7.70
CA ARG A 197 -8.57 -8.06 -7.29
C ARG A 197 -9.49 -7.85 -8.48
N ALA A 198 -10.75 -8.21 -8.32
CA ALA A 198 -11.81 -7.89 -9.26
C ALA A 198 -12.43 -6.56 -8.82
N ASN A 199 -12.28 -5.55 -9.65
CA ASN A 199 -12.92 -4.25 -9.42
C ASN A 199 -14.33 -4.30 -10.02
N THR A 200 -15.28 -3.60 -9.39
CA THR A 200 -16.67 -3.56 -9.86
C THR A 200 -17.06 -2.14 -10.25
N GLU A 201 -18.11 -2.05 -11.08
CA GLU A 201 -18.62 -0.76 -11.55
C GLU A 201 -19.27 0.04 -10.42
N ALA A 202 -18.94 1.33 -10.35
CA ALA A 202 -19.66 2.32 -9.55
C ALA A 202 -19.76 3.63 -10.31
N ASN A 203 -20.93 4.27 -10.27
CA ASN A 203 -21.17 5.57 -10.91
C ASN A 203 -20.84 5.63 -12.40
N GLY A 204 -21.03 4.51 -13.12
CA GLY A 204 -20.74 4.40 -14.55
C GLY A 204 -19.25 4.30 -14.89
N PHE A 205 -18.39 4.04 -13.89
CA PHE A 205 -16.96 3.81 -14.05
C PHE A 205 -16.52 2.52 -13.32
N GLU A 206 -15.64 1.77 -13.95
CA GLU A 206 -15.03 0.56 -13.40
C GLU A 206 -13.52 0.64 -13.59
N PHE A 207 -12.78 0.49 -12.51
CA PHE A 207 -11.34 0.31 -12.63
C PHE A 207 -11.02 -1.07 -13.22
N GLY A 208 -9.99 -1.17 -14.03
CA GLY A 208 -9.52 -2.46 -14.54
C GLY A 208 -9.08 -3.38 -13.40
N ASP A 209 -9.35 -4.67 -13.56
CA ASP A 209 -8.94 -5.72 -12.63
C ASP A 209 -7.42 -5.74 -12.44
N VAL A 210 -6.96 -6.19 -11.28
CA VAL A 210 -5.53 -6.18 -10.96
C VAL A 210 -5.04 -7.57 -10.61
N ALA A 211 -4.10 -8.11 -11.41
CA ALA A 211 -3.33 -9.30 -11.09
C ALA A 211 -1.91 -8.91 -10.67
N ARG A 212 -1.38 -9.58 -9.63
CA ARG A 212 -0.03 -9.31 -9.13
C ARG A 212 0.73 -10.60 -8.86
N LEU A 213 2.04 -10.53 -9.19
CA LEU A 213 3.03 -11.50 -8.73
C LEU A 213 4.13 -10.71 -8.03
N ASP A 214 4.35 -11.00 -6.76
CA ASP A 214 5.31 -10.30 -5.92
C ASP A 214 6.33 -11.30 -5.37
N ALA A 215 7.60 -10.87 -5.26
CA ALA A 215 8.66 -11.62 -4.61
C ALA A 215 9.51 -10.66 -3.76
N SER A 216 10.02 -11.15 -2.63
CA SER A 216 10.88 -10.41 -1.72
C SER A 216 12.03 -11.28 -1.24
N PHE A 217 13.24 -10.73 -1.25
CA PHE A 217 14.41 -11.30 -0.58
C PHE A 217 14.89 -10.32 0.48
N GLN A 218 14.98 -10.78 1.72
CA GLN A 218 15.35 -9.99 2.88
C GLN A 218 16.57 -10.64 3.52
N TYR A 219 17.65 -9.90 3.66
CA TYR A 219 18.89 -10.39 4.20
C TYR A 219 19.35 -9.59 5.41
N ARG A 220 19.72 -10.28 6.50
CA ARG A 220 20.21 -9.64 7.72
C ARG A 220 21.59 -9.05 7.50
N LEU A 221 21.67 -7.73 7.47
CA LEU A 221 22.92 -6.98 7.29
C LEU A 221 23.68 -6.83 8.61
N TRP A 222 22.95 -6.61 9.72
CA TRP A 222 23.53 -6.36 11.02
C TRP A 222 22.58 -6.78 12.16
N PRO A 223 23.09 -7.26 13.31
CA PRO A 223 24.46 -7.73 13.53
C PRO A 223 24.69 -9.08 12.82
N ARG A 224 25.93 -9.34 12.47
CA ARG A 224 26.33 -10.63 11.89
C ARG A 224 26.47 -11.69 12.96
N ASP A 225 27.10 -11.33 14.08
CA ASP A 225 27.29 -12.22 15.22
C ASP A 225 26.19 -12.02 16.24
N LEU A 226 25.50 -13.08 16.60
CA LEU A 226 24.42 -13.10 17.57
C LEU A 226 25.00 -13.31 18.97
N GLY A 227 25.34 -12.22 19.64
CA GLY A 227 25.68 -12.22 21.08
C GLY A 227 24.44 -12.11 21.96
N GLY A 228 24.61 -12.24 23.27
CA GLY A 228 23.54 -11.96 24.22
C GLY A 228 23.16 -10.47 24.19
N GLY A 229 21.86 -10.16 24.13
CA GLY A 229 21.38 -8.78 24.26
C GLY A 229 21.32 -7.97 22.97
N VAL A 230 21.15 -8.59 21.80
CA VAL A 230 20.96 -7.89 20.52
C VAL A 230 19.68 -7.04 20.57
N PRO A 231 19.75 -5.71 20.41
CA PRO A 231 18.58 -4.81 20.51
C PRO A 231 17.67 -4.88 19.30
N GLY A 232 18.19 -5.28 18.14
CA GLY A 232 17.44 -5.38 16.88
C GLY A 232 18.33 -5.83 15.73
N PHE A 233 17.70 -5.97 14.55
CA PHE A 233 18.32 -6.44 13.32
C PHE A 233 18.06 -5.47 12.19
N LEU A 234 19.08 -5.15 11.40
CA LEU A 234 18.94 -4.43 10.15
C LEU A 234 18.91 -5.43 9.00
N TYR A 235 17.83 -5.35 8.20
CA TYR A 235 17.68 -6.12 6.97
C TYR A 235 17.79 -5.21 5.76
N GLY A 236 18.54 -5.67 4.75
CA GLY A 236 18.42 -5.19 3.39
C GLY A 236 17.32 -5.98 2.68
N ILE A 237 16.50 -5.29 1.92
CA ILE A 237 15.35 -5.86 1.23
C ILE A 237 15.46 -5.53 -0.25
N VAL A 238 15.16 -6.52 -1.08
CA VAL A 238 14.93 -6.32 -2.52
C VAL A 238 13.63 -7.04 -2.86
N GLU A 239 12.67 -6.29 -3.40
CA GLU A 239 11.41 -6.86 -3.87
C GLU A 239 11.26 -6.66 -5.38
N ALA A 240 10.51 -7.54 -6.01
CA ALA A 240 10.05 -7.43 -7.38
C ALA A 240 8.52 -7.53 -7.38
N ASN A 241 7.84 -6.55 -7.98
CA ASN A 241 6.39 -6.54 -8.08
C ASN A 241 6.00 -6.45 -9.55
N LEU A 242 5.45 -7.52 -10.10
CA LEU A 242 4.83 -7.54 -11.42
C LEU A 242 3.34 -7.26 -11.24
N VAL A 243 2.86 -6.18 -11.84
CA VAL A 243 1.47 -5.72 -11.73
C VAL A 243 0.88 -5.64 -13.14
N TYR A 244 -0.13 -6.45 -13.40
CA TYR A 244 -0.99 -6.32 -14.56
C TYR A 244 -2.29 -5.64 -14.14
N ARG A 245 -2.72 -4.66 -14.92
CA ARG A 245 -4.02 -4.01 -14.79
C ARG A 245 -4.77 -4.14 -16.10
N ASP A 246 -6.04 -4.53 -16.01
CA ASP A 246 -6.92 -4.51 -17.17
C ASP A 246 -7.29 -3.07 -17.54
N GLU A 247 -7.95 -2.88 -18.67
CA GLU A 247 -8.48 -1.57 -19.08
C GLU A 247 -9.60 -1.14 -18.14
N ASN A 248 -9.64 0.16 -17.83
CA ASN A 248 -10.78 0.76 -17.16
C ASN A 248 -12.01 0.75 -18.10
N ARG A 249 -13.21 0.89 -17.52
CA ARG A 249 -14.44 0.99 -18.29
C ARG A 249 -15.24 2.22 -17.90
N THR A 250 -15.83 2.87 -18.92
CA THR A 250 -16.75 3.99 -18.70
C THR A 250 -18.04 3.71 -19.45
N GLY A 251 -19.16 3.59 -18.72
CA GLY A 251 -20.45 3.23 -19.30
C GLY A 251 -20.41 1.89 -20.06
N GLY A 252 -19.65 0.90 -19.55
CA GLY A 252 -19.51 -0.42 -20.14
C GLY A 252 -18.59 -0.48 -21.38
N ARG A 253 -17.83 0.58 -21.68
CA ARG A 253 -16.85 0.61 -22.78
C ARG A 253 -15.45 0.66 -22.21
N ASP A 254 -14.57 -0.18 -22.75
CA ASP A 254 -13.16 -0.23 -22.39
C ASP A 254 -12.46 1.08 -22.81
N ASP A 255 -11.53 1.52 -21.95
CA ASP A 255 -10.66 2.67 -22.18
C ASP A 255 -9.27 2.16 -22.63
N PRO A 256 -8.97 2.18 -23.95
CA PRO A 256 -7.72 1.66 -24.49
C PRO A 256 -6.48 2.47 -24.07
N ASP A 257 -6.68 3.61 -23.42
CA ASP A 257 -5.61 4.46 -22.88
C ASP A 257 -5.39 4.23 -21.39
N SER A 258 -5.72 3.03 -20.89
CA SER A 258 -5.59 2.64 -19.50
C SER A 258 -5.09 1.21 -19.35
N GLY A 259 -4.58 0.86 -18.16
CA GLY A 259 -4.09 -0.48 -17.86
C GLY A 259 -2.71 -0.79 -18.47
N GLY A 260 -2.39 -2.10 -18.53
CA GLY A 260 -1.10 -2.61 -18.97
C GLY A 260 -0.28 -3.26 -17.88
N THR A 261 1.00 -3.53 -18.13
CA THR A 261 1.88 -4.27 -17.23
C THR A 261 3.02 -3.39 -16.73
N THR A 262 3.29 -3.40 -15.43
CA THR A 262 4.44 -2.73 -14.82
C THR A 262 5.23 -3.70 -13.95
N LEU A 263 6.55 -3.75 -14.13
CA LEU A 263 7.48 -4.43 -13.24
C LEU A 263 8.24 -3.39 -12.41
N PHE A 264 8.11 -3.49 -11.09
CA PHE A 264 8.88 -2.68 -10.15
C PHE A 264 10.02 -3.48 -9.54
N LEU A 265 11.18 -2.85 -9.43
CA LEU A 265 12.25 -3.27 -8.53
C LEU A 265 12.22 -2.38 -7.29
N VAL A 266 12.32 -2.99 -6.11
CA VAL A 266 12.07 -2.29 -4.84
C VAL A 266 13.21 -2.51 -3.86
N PRO A 267 14.27 -1.70 -3.90
CA PRO A 267 15.26 -1.67 -2.82
C PRO A 267 14.64 -1.07 -1.56
N GLY A 268 14.94 -1.68 -0.41
CA GLY A 268 14.43 -1.25 0.89
C GLY A 268 15.34 -1.63 2.05
N LEU A 269 15.04 -1.02 3.19
CA LEU A 269 15.68 -1.31 4.47
C LEU A 269 14.61 -1.48 5.54
N GLN A 270 14.88 -2.39 6.48
CA GLN A 270 14.00 -2.63 7.61
C GLN A 270 14.81 -2.84 8.88
N TYR A 271 14.51 -2.07 9.92
CA TYR A 271 15.08 -2.28 11.25
C TYR A 271 14.05 -2.96 12.14
N VAL A 272 14.35 -4.17 12.58
CA VAL A 272 13.45 -5.06 13.31
C VAL A 272 13.91 -5.20 14.75
N THR A 273 13.04 -4.88 15.69
CA THR A 273 13.23 -5.15 17.11
C THR A 273 12.25 -6.24 17.57
N LYS A 274 12.24 -6.56 18.85
CA LYS A 274 11.27 -7.52 19.40
C LYS A 274 9.82 -7.04 19.32
N ARG A 275 9.55 -5.73 19.33
CA ARG A 275 8.22 -5.17 19.44
C ARG A 275 7.81 -4.28 18.28
N TRP A 276 8.78 -3.68 17.61
CA TRP A 276 8.49 -2.73 16.52
C TRP A 276 9.48 -2.90 15.37
N ILE A 277 9.02 -2.46 14.23
CA ILE A 277 9.77 -2.44 12.98
C ILE A 277 9.66 -1.03 12.41
N ALA A 278 10.76 -0.50 11.89
CA ALA A 278 10.77 0.67 11.02
C ALA A 278 11.23 0.23 9.63
N GLU A 279 10.61 0.78 8.59
CA GLU A 279 10.86 0.36 7.21
C GLU A 279 10.82 1.52 6.22
N ALA A 280 11.62 1.42 5.17
CA ALA A 280 11.58 2.33 4.04
C ALA A 280 11.97 1.61 2.75
N ALA A 281 11.32 1.96 1.64
CA ALA A 281 11.60 1.41 0.31
C ALA A 281 11.19 2.39 -0.79
N VAL A 282 11.76 2.19 -1.99
CA VAL A 282 11.34 2.90 -3.18
C VAL A 282 11.04 1.86 -4.27
N GLN A 283 9.83 1.88 -4.83
CA GLN A 283 9.45 1.09 -5.99
C GLN A 283 9.83 1.87 -7.26
N LEU A 284 10.75 1.33 -8.03
CA LEU A 284 11.23 1.89 -9.29
C LEU A 284 10.64 1.07 -10.43
N PRO A 285 9.84 1.65 -11.34
CA PRO A 285 9.33 0.94 -12.49
C PRO A 285 10.50 0.67 -13.44
N THR A 286 10.82 -0.60 -13.63
CA THR A 286 11.93 -1.04 -14.50
C THR A 286 11.45 -1.45 -15.88
N VAL A 287 10.19 -1.86 -15.99
CA VAL A 287 9.49 -2.15 -17.23
C VAL A 287 8.08 -1.60 -17.12
N GLN A 288 7.64 -0.85 -18.11
CA GLN A 288 6.27 -0.38 -18.25
C GLN A 288 5.82 -0.68 -19.69
N ASP A 289 4.86 -1.61 -19.83
CA ASP A 289 4.18 -1.94 -21.07
C ASP A 289 2.70 -1.59 -20.85
N LEU A 290 2.39 -0.32 -21.09
CA LEU A 290 1.10 0.29 -20.82
C LEU A 290 0.30 0.43 -22.11
N ASN A 291 -1.03 0.41 -21.98
CA ASN A 291 -1.93 0.54 -23.12
C ASN A 291 -2.05 2.01 -23.57
N GLY A 292 -2.04 2.24 -24.87
CA GLY A 292 -2.31 3.54 -25.50
C GLY A 292 -1.49 4.68 -24.90
N THR A 293 -2.18 5.67 -24.34
CA THR A 293 -1.59 6.84 -23.69
C THR A 293 -1.73 6.80 -22.16
N ALA A 294 -1.78 5.62 -21.55
CA ALA A 294 -1.81 5.49 -20.09
C ALA A 294 -0.60 6.16 -19.44
N LEU A 295 -0.85 6.87 -18.32
CA LEU A 295 0.17 7.66 -17.64
C LEU A 295 1.23 6.77 -16.97
N GLU A 296 2.50 6.99 -17.29
CA GLU A 296 3.61 6.24 -16.74
C GLU A 296 3.88 6.57 -15.27
N LYS A 297 4.43 5.60 -14.54
CA LYS A 297 4.90 5.73 -13.17
C LYS A 297 6.34 6.19 -13.14
N ASP A 298 6.64 7.18 -12.28
CA ASP A 298 8.03 7.60 -12.02
C ASP A 298 8.63 6.79 -10.88
N TYR A 299 7.95 6.79 -9.72
CA TYR A 299 8.33 5.99 -8.55
C TYR A 299 7.20 5.94 -7.52
N VAL A 300 7.33 4.98 -6.57
CA VAL A 300 6.52 4.96 -5.35
C VAL A 300 7.45 4.85 -4.15
N ALA A 301 7.53 5.91 -3.33
CA ALA A 301 8.29 5.89 -2.08
C ALA A 301 7.40 5.46 -0.92
N ARG A 302 7.96 4.63 -0.02
CA ARG A 302 7.27 4.11 1.16
C ARG A 302 8.13 4.25 2.39
N ALA A 303 7.51 4.67 3.49
CA ALA A 303 8.12 4.62 4.82
C ALA A 303 7.04 4.21 5.82
N GLY A 304 7.41 3.41 6.81
CA GLY A 304 6.41 2.92 7.75
C GLY A 304 6.99 2.37 9.03
N PHE A 305 6.08 2.07 9.94
CA PHE A 305 6.41 1.34 11.16
C PHE A 305 5.34 0.29 11.46
N ARG A 306 5.74 -0.72 12.22
CA ARG A 306 4.86 -1.78 12.72
C ARG A 306 5.12 -2.00 14.20
N VAL A 307 4.06 -2.27 14.95
CA VAL A 307 4.12 -2.62 16.38
C VAL A 307 3.26 -3.86 16.62
N ASN A 308 3.80 -4.81 17.40
CA ASN A 308 3.09 -5.99 17.87
C ASN A 308 2.75 -5.82 19.36
N PHE A 309 1.52 -6.11 19.75
CA PHE A 309 1.02 -5.95 21.12
C PHE A 309 -0.14 -6.88 21.45
#